data_22c42f92fb30b38b43c835e3ecf4a3fa
#
_entry.id   22c42f92fb30b38b43c835e3ecf4a3fa
#
_cell.length_a   1.000
_cell.length_b   1.000
_cell.length_c   1.000
_cell.angle_alpha   90.00
_cell.angle_beta   90.00
_cell.angle_gamma   90.00
#
_symmetry.space_group_name_H-M   'P 1'
#
loop_
_entity.id
_entity.type
_entity.pdbx_description
1 polymer ?
#
loop_
_entity_poly.entity_id
_entity_poly.type
_entity_poly.pdbx_seq_one_letter_code
_entity_poly.pdbx_strand_id
1 'polypeptide(L)'
;MSQGLKLGYKASAEQFGPRELVELAVLAEERGMDSATVSDHFQPWRHSGGHAPFSLAWMTAVGERTSRLQLGTSVLTPTFRYNPAVIAQAFATMGCLYPGRVMLGVGTGEALNEIATGYEGQWPEFKERFARLRESVRLMRALWTGERVDFEG
;
A
#
# COMPACT_ATOMS: atom_id res chain seq x y z
N MET A 1 -11.17 -27.41 -11.36
CA MET A 1 -11.78 -26.94 -10.09
C MET A 1 -12.12 -25.48 -10.29
N SER A 2 -13.40 -25.10 -10.23
CA SER A 2 -13.82 -23.70 -10.31
C SER A 2 -13.24 -22.99 -9.07
N GLN A 3 -12.38 -22.02 -9.28
CA GLN A 3 -12.00 -21.13 -8.18
C GLN A 3 -13.26 -20.36 -7.77
N GLY A 4 -13.75 -20.59 -6.55
CA GLY A 4 -14.85 -19.84 -5.98
C GLY A 4 -14.54 -18.33 -5.95
N LEU A 5 -15.58 -17.52 -5.80
CA LEU A 5 -15.44 -16.07 -5.62
C LEU A 5 -14.53 -15.78 -4.41
N LYS A 6 -13.54 -14.92 -4.59
CA LYS A 6 -12.71 -14.40 -3.50
C LYS A 6 -13.28 -13.08 -2.98
N LEU A 7 -13.36 -12.95 -1.67
CA LEU A 7 -13.87 -11.77 -0.99
C LEU A 7 -12.75 -11.03 -0.26
N GLY A 8 -12.68 -9.71 -0.42
CA GLY A 8 -11.70 -8.88 0.27
C GLY A 8 -12.34 -7.81 1.14
N TYR A 9 -11.75 -7.57 2.29
CA TYR A 9 -12.07 -6.44 3.16
C TYR A 9 -11.26 -5.21 2.73
N LYS A 10 -11.95 -4.12 2.39
CA LYS A 10 -11.31 -2.80 2.23
C LYS A 10 -11.31 -2.09 3.56
N ALA A 11 -10.15 -2.03 4.21
CA ALA A 11 -9.98 -1.36 5.49
C ALA A 11 -10.11 0.16 5.32
N SER A 12 -11.07 0.76 6.01
CA SER A 12 -11.33 2.20 5.95
C SER A 12 -10.42 2.94 6.92
N ALA A 13 -9.19 3.17 6.47
CA ALA A 13 -8.13 3.82 7.25
C ALA A 13 -8.46 5.26 7.64
N GLU A 14 -9.39 5.89 6.94
CA GLU A 14 -9.84 7.25 7.19
C GLU A 14 -10.89 7.34 8.31
N GLN A 15 -11.57 6.23 8.62
CA GLN A 15 -12.66 6.17 9.60
C GLN A 15 -12.24 5.60 10.95
N PHE A 16 -11.31 4.64 10.95
CA PHE A 16 -10.97 3.88 12.14
C PHE A 16 -9.53 4.13 12.57
N GLY A 17 -9.31 4.20 13.88
CA GLY A 17 -7.99 4.28 14.45
C GLY A 17 -7.15 3.02 14.16
N PRO A 18 -5.82 3.11 14.17
CA PRO A 18 -4.95 2.02 13.71
C PRO A 18 -5.16 0.71 14.46
N ARG A 19 -5.41 0.75 15.76
CA ARG A 19 -5.65 -0.46 16.58
C ARG A 19 -6.96 -1.14 16.19
N GLU A 20 -8.04 -0.37 16.12
CA GLU A 20 -9.36 -0.87 15.72
C GLU A 20 -9.33 -1.44 14.30
N LEU A 21 -8.61 -0.77 13.40
CA LEU A 21 -8.46 -1.21 12.02
C LEU A 21 -7.72 -2.56 11.90
N VAL A 22 -6.78 -2.86 12.83
CA VAL A 22 -6.14 -4.18 12.92
C VAL A 22 -7.14 -5.23 13.40
N GLU A 23 -7.93 -4.93 14.44
CA GLU A 23 -8.94 -5.86 14.95
C GLU A 23 -10.00 -6.20 13.89
N LEU A 24 -10.43 -5.22 13.10
CA LEU A 24 -11.37 -5.43 11.99
C LEU A 24 -10.77 -6.34 10.90
N ALA A 25 -9.47 -6.25 10.62
CA ALA A 25 -8.83 -7.14 9.65
C ALA A 25 -8.70 -8.57 10.18
N VAL A 26 -8.40 -8.74 11.48
CA VAL A 26 -8.41 -10.07 12.14
C VAL A 26 -9.80 -10.67 12.06
N LEU A 27 -10.83 -9.91 12.40
CA LEU A 27 -12.22 -10.35 12.30
C LEU A 27 -12.59 -10.73 10.86
N ALA A 28 -12.11 -10.00 9.86
CA ALA A 28 -12.33 -10.33 8.45
C ALA A 28 -11.76 -11.72 8.09
N GLU A 29 -10.57 -12.06 8.58
CA GLU A 29 -10.01 -13.40 8.43
C GLU A 29 -10.86 -14.47 9.09
N GLU A 30 -11.29 -14.24 10.33
CA GLU A 30 -12.15 -15.15 11.09
C GLU A 30 -13.49 -15.41 10.40
N ARG A 31 -14.01 -14.41 9.68
CA ARG A 31 -15.25 -14.49 8.90
C ARG A 31 -15.06 -15.04 7.49
N GLY A 32 -13.88 -15.52 7.17
CA GLY A 32 -13.61 -16.23 5.92
C GLY A 32 -13.24 -15.35 4.74
N MET A 33 -12.90 -14.08 4.93
CA MET A 33 -12.39 -13.24 3.85
C MET A 33 -11.00 -13.69 3.40
N ASP A 34 -10.70 -13.50 2.13
CA ASP A 34 -9.45 -13.92 1.48
C ASP A 34 -8.35 -12.87 1.56
N SER A 35 -8.73 -11.58 1.61
CA SER A 35 -7.78 -10.48 1.61
C SER A 35 -8.25 -9.28 2.43
N ALA A 36 -7.29 -8.46 2.85
CA ALA A 36 -7.54 -7.12 3.37
C ALA A 36 -6.63 -6.12 2.68
N THR A 37 -7.20 -5.02 2.23
CA THR A 37 -6.45 -3.92 1.60
C THR A 37 -6.70 -2.61 2.32
N VAL A 38 -5.69 -1.73 2.32
CA VAL A 38 -5.75 -0.43 2.99
C VAL A 38 -5.31 0.68 2.05
N SER A 39 -5.90 1.86 2.20
CA SER A 39 -5.44 3.09 1.55
C SER A 39 -4.17 3.60 2.22
N ASP A 40 -3.32 4.23 1.42
CA ASP A 40 -2.09 4.84 1.90
C ASP A 40 -2.20 6.37 1.80
N HIS A 41 -2.96 6.95 2.72
CA HIS A 41 -3.15 8.39 2.82
C HIS A 41 -2.24 8.99 3.89
N PHE A 42 -1.71 10.19 3.62
CA PHE A 42 -0.96 10.97 4.61
C PHE A 42 -1.90 11.83 5.47
N GLN A 43 -2.96 12.34 4.87
CA GLN A 43 -3.96 13.15 5.54
C GLN A 43 -5.32 12.46 5.60
N PRO A 44 -6.06 12.61 6.71
CA PRO A 44 -7.45 12.20 6.75
C PRO A 44 -8.31 13.12 5.87
N TRP A 45 -9.39 12.61 5.34
CA TRP A 45 -10.35 13.41 4.57
C TRP A 45 -11.14 14.41 5.43
N ARG A 46 -11.11 14.22 6.75
CA ARG A 46 -11.77 15.11 7.72
C ARG A 46 -10.80 15.44 8.83
N HIS A 47 -10.77 16.71 9.25
CA HIS A 47 -9.92 17.15 10.35
C HIS A 47 -10.42 16.69 11.73
N SER A 48 -11.72 16.46 11.87
CA SER A 48 -12.33 16.00 13.13
C SER A 48 -12.75 14.53 13.00
N GLY A 49 -12.23 13.68 13.89
CA GLY A 49 -12.53 12.26 13.92
C GLY A 49 -12.03 11.47 12.71
N GLY A 50 -11.12 12.03 11.91
CA GLY A 50 -10.48 11.36 10.79
C GLY A 50 -9.14 10.75 11.19
N HIS A 51 -8.74 9.69 10.49
CA HIS A 51 -7.49 8.97 10.69
C HIS A 51 -6.71 8.85 9.37
N ALA A 52 -5.40 8.64 9.46
CA ALA A 52 -4.54 8.31 8.34
C ALA A 52 -3.37 7.43 8.84
N PRO A 53 -3.63 6.21 9.30
CA PRO A 53 -2.56 5.33 9.75
C PRO A 53 -1.65 4.96 8.59
N PHE A 54 -0.35 4.86 8.87
CA PHE A 54 0.63 4.47 7.88
C PHE A 54 0.39 3.03 7.40
N SER A 55 0.11 2.86 6.11
CA SER A 55 -0.36 1.60 5.52
C SER A 55 0.61 0.44 5.75
N LEU A 56 1.93 0.65 5.60
CA LEU A 56 2.93 -0.40 5.74
C LEU A 56 3.06 -0.90 7.18
N ALA A 57 2.97 0.01 8.15
CA ALA A 57 2.96 -0.36 9.57
C ALA A 57 1.69 -1.16 9.91
N TRP A 58 0.54 -0.74 9.40
CA TRP A 58 -0.70 -1.47 9.59
C TRP A 58 -0.66 -2.86 8.94
N MET A 59 -0.16 -2.99 7.70
CA MET A 59 -0.01 -4.28 7.02
C MET A 59 0.86 -5.25 7.82
N THR A 60 1.96 -4.76 8.39
CA THR A 60 2.85 -5.58 9.24
C THR A 60 2.12 -6.04 10.49
N ALA A 61 1.42 -5.15 11.19
CA ALA A 61 0.66 -5.50 12.40
C ALA A 61 -0.45 -6.53 12.13
N VAL A 62 -1.16 -6.41 11.00
CA VAL A 62 -2.17 -7.40 10.59
C VAL A 62 -1.50 -8.71 10.18
N GLY A 63 -0.36 -8.65 9.49
CA GLY A 63 0.41 -9.82 9.05
C GLY A 63 0.78 -10.74 10.22
N GLU A 64 1.23 -10.15 11.33
CA GLU A 64 1.57 -10.87 12.58
C GLU A 64 0.35 -11.48 13.29
N ARG A 65 -0.82 -10.91 13.08
CA ARG A 65 -2.07 -11.31 13.76
C ARG A 65 -2.96 -12.23 12.92
N THR A 66 -2.60 -12.48 11.67
CA THR A 66 -3.36 -13.31 10.72
C THR A 66 -2.47 -14.36 10.07
N SER A 67 -3.04 -15.46 9.59
CA SER A 67 -2.26 -16.59 9.07
C SER A 67 -2.42 -16.83 7.56
N ARG A 68 -3.57 -16.45 6.97
CA ARG A 68 -3.90 -16.73 5.57
C ARG A 68 -4.34 -15.51 4.77
N LEU A 69 -4.73 -14.42 5.46
CA LEU A 69 -5.25 -13.23 4.83
C LEU A 69 -4.19 -12.60 3.90
N GLN A 70 -4.52 -12.40 2.64
CA GLN A 70 -3.68 -11.62 1.73
C GLN A 70 -3.77 -10.14 2.09
N LEU A 71 -2.63 -9.47 2.18
CA LEU A 71 -2.50 -8.10 2.62
C LEU A 71 -2.04 -7.20 1.48
N GLY A 72 -2.66 -6.06 1.33
CA GLY A 72 -2.28 -5.17 0.23
C GLY A 72 -2.62 -3.71 0.45
N THR A 73 -2.01 -2.89 -0.39
CA THR A 73 -2.40 -1.48 -0.51
C THR A 73 -3.44 -1.30 -1.62
N SER A 74 -4.38 -0.39 -1.41
CA SER A 74 -5.39 -0.04 -2.40
C SER A 74 -5.75 1.46 -2.27
N VAL A 75 -4.86 2.34 -2.70
CA VAL A 75 -3.56 2.06 -3.32
C VAL A 75 -2.45 2.87 -2.65
N LEU A 76 -1.18 2.52 -2.91
CA LEU A 76 -0.01 3.29 -2.53
C LEU A 76 0.56 4.00 -3.77
N THR A 77 1.08 5.22 -3.59
CA THR A 77 1.74 5.97 -4.65
C THR A 77 3.26 5.87 -4.48
N PRO A 78 3.98 5.07 -5.29
CA PRO A 78 5.42 4.85 -5.13
C PRO A 78 6.27 5.95 -5.79
N THR A 79 5.75 7.18 -5.78
CA THR A 79 6.36 8.37 -6.35
C THR A 79 6.16 9.54 -5.38
N PHE A 80 6.68 10.69 -5.68
CA PHE A 80 6.54 11.91 -4.88
C PHE A 80 7.06 11.77 -3.43
N ARG A 81 6.20 11.41 -2.46
CA ARG A 81 6.61 11.25 -1.06
C ARG A 81 7.44 10.00 -0.77
N TYR A 82 7.45 9.03 -1.67
CA TYR A 82 8.24 7.82 -1.51
C TYR A 82 9.32 7.70 -2.59
N ASN A 83 10.45 7.15 -2.18
CA ASN A 83 11.41 6.61 -3.12
C ASN A 83 10.97 5.17 -3.49
N PRO A 84 10.80 4.83 -4.79
CA PRO A 84 10.34 3.51 -5.19
C PRO A 84 11.27 2.37 -4.77
N ALA A 85 12.57 2.61 -4.63
CA ALA A 85 13.50 1.59 -4.12
C ALA A 85 13.24 1.26 -2.64
N VAL A 86 12.85 2.27 -1.82
CA VAL A 86 12.46 2.07 -0.42
C VAL A 86 11.16 1.26 -0.33
N ILE A 87 10.20 1.55 -1.20
CA ILE A 87 8.95 0.76 -1.29
C ILE A 87 9.25 -0.67 -1.72
N ALA A 88 10.14 -0.87 -2.71
CA ALA A 88 10.57 -2.21 -3.10
C ALA A 88 11.18 -2.99 -1.93
N GLN A 89 12.05 -2.36 -1.15
CA GLN A 89 12.65 -2.96 0.05
C GLN A 89 11.60 -3.32 1.11
N ALA A 90 10.65 -2.42 1.39
CA ALA A 90 9.60 -2.66 2.37
C ALA A 90 8.72 -3.86 1.98
N PHE A 91 8.29 -3.93 0.71
CA PHE A 91 7.48 -5.04 0.20
C PHE A 91 8.26 -6.35 0.10
N ALA A 92 9.55 -6.32 -0.22
CA ALA A 92 10.42 -7.50 -0.16
C ALA A 92 10.51 -8.03 1.28
N THR A 93 10.70 -7.14 2.26
CA THR A 93 10.73 -7.51 3.68
C THR A 93 9.41 -8.16 4.11
N MET A 94 8.27 -7.54 3.82
CA MET A 94 6.95 -8.12 4.12
C MET A 94 6.72 -9.43 3.38
N GLY A 95 7.21 -9.57 2.13
CA GLY A 95 7.15 -10.81 1.37
C GLY A 95 7.94 -11.95 2.01
N CYS A 96 9.05 -11.66 2.66
CA CYS A 96 9.81 -12.64 3.46
C CYS A 96 9.10 -13.00 4.77
N LEU A 97 8.49 -12.02 5.44
CA LEU A 97 7.74 -12.25 6.69
C LEU A 97 6.43 -13.01 6.44
N TYR A 98 5.75 -12.72 5.34
CA TYR A 98 4.42 -13.26 5.01
C TYR A 98 4.40 -13.86 3.59
N PRO A 99 5.10 -14.98 3.34
CA PRO A 99 5.25 -15.55 2.00
C PRO A 99 3.90 -15.81 1.31
N GLY A 100 3.75 -15.31 0.08
CA GLY A 100 2.55 -15.48 -0.74
C GLY A 100 1.33 -14.66 -0.31
N ARG A 101 1.46 -13.81 0.72
CA ARG A 101 0.34 -13.04 1.29
C ARG A 101 0.37 -11.55 0.98
N VAL A 102 1.41 -11.04 0.34
CA VAL A 102 1.60 -9.59 0.17
C VAL A 102 1.31 -9.14 -1.26
N MET A 103 0.51 -8.09 -1.39
CA MET A 103 0.15 -7.46 -2.65
C MET A 103 0.47 -5.96 -2.62
N LEU A 104 1.11 -5.46 -3.67
CA LEU A 104 1.32 -4.03 -3.86
C LEU A 104 0.34 -3.48 -4.90
N GLY A 105 -0.69 -2.80 -4.45
CA GLY A 105 -1.56 -2.00 -5.31
C GLY A 105 -1.05 -0.57 -5.39
N VAL A 106 -0.86 -0.06 -6.61
CA VAL A 106 -0.25 1.24 -6.86
C VAL A 106 -1.15 2.21 -7.62
N GLY A 107 -0.97 3.49 -7.36
CA GLY A 107 -1.68 4.59 -8.01
C GLY A 107 -0.77 5.76 -8.38
N THR A 108 -1.33 6.72 -9.12
CA THR A 108 -0.61 7.89 -9.65
C THR A 108 -0.50 9.05 -8.66
N GLY A 109 -1.08 8.91 -7.48
CA GLY A 109 -1.05 9.92 -6.42
C GLY A 109 -2.16 10.97 -6.50
N GLU A 110 -2.33 11.63 -5.37
CA GLU A 110 -3.29 12.70 -5.14
C GLU A 110 -2.59 13.90 -4.51
N ALA A 111 -2.91 15.11 -4.99
CA ALA A 111 -2.35 16.35 -4.47
C ALA A 111 -2.52 16.49 -2.95
N LEU A 112 -3.67 16.08 -2.42
CA LEU A 112 -3.99 16.12 -0.99
C LEU A 112 -2.91 15.46 -0.12
N ASN A 113 -2.40 14.32 -0.54
CA ASN A 113 -1.44 13.55 0.22
C ASN A 113 0.01 13.95 -0.07
N GLU A 114 0.33 14.24 -1.32
CA GLU A 114 1.71 14.42 -1.76
C GLU A 114 2.24 15.85 -1.50
N ILE A 115 1.40 16.88 -1.70
CA ILE A 115 1.78 18.27 -1.39
C ILE A 115 1.99 18.44 0.11
N ALA A 116 1.16 17.83 0.93
CA ALA A 116 1.29 17.90 2.39
C ALA A 116 2.59 17.31 2.93
N THR A 117 3.26 16.45 2.16
CA THR A 117 4.54 15.83 2.54
C THR A 117 5.77 16.52 1.92
N GLY A 118 5.58 17.71 1.36
CA GLY A 118 6.68 18.53 0.86
C GLY A 118 6.93 18.45 -0.64
N TYR A 119 5.99 17.91 -1.43
CA TYR A 119 6.10 18.06 -2.86
C TYR A 119 5.93 19.54 -3.23
N GLU A 120 6.98 20.12 -3.80
CA GLU A 120 7.02 21.52 -4.20
C GLU A 120 6.68 21.68 -5.69
N GLY A 121 5.99 22.79 -6.02
CA GLY A 121 5.63 23.12 -7.37
C GLY A 121 4.17 22.83 -7.73
N GLN A 122 3.85 22.99 -9.02
CA GLN A 122 2.52 22.71 -9.53
C GLN A 122 2.29 21.20 -9.57
N TRP A 123 1.11 20.74 -9.12
CA TRP A 123 0.75 19.33 -9.20
C TRP A 123 0.78 18.85 -10.65
N PRO A 124 1.55 17.78 -10.98
CA PRO A 124 1.76 17.36 -12.36
C PRO A 124 0.49 16.83 -13.00
N GLU A 125 0.41 17.02 -14.33
CA GLU A 125 -0.64 16.45 -15.15
C GLU A 125 -0.64 14.91 -15.11
N PHE A 126 -1.78 14.30 -15.38
CA PHE A 126 -1.95 12.84 -15.31
C PHE A 126 -0.92 12.08 -16.16
N LYS A 127 -0.57 12.58 -17.35
CA LYS A 127 0.42 11.93 -18.23
C LYS A 127 1.79 11.81 -17.56
N GLU A 128 2.23 12.84 -16.88
CA GLU A 128 3.51 12.84 -16.15
C GLU A 128 3.43 11.89 -14.94
N ARG A 129 2.39 12.00 -14.13
CA ARG A 129 2.18 11.12 -12.97
C ARG A 129 2.14 9.64 -13.37
N PHE A 130 1.49 9.33 -14.50
CA PHE A 130 1.45 7.97 -15.03
C PHE A 130 2.81 7.50 -15.55
N ALA A 131 3.60 8.39 -16.17
CA ALA A 131 4.97 8.07 -16.60
C ALA A 131 5.85 7.72 -15.39
N ARG A 132 5.82 8.53 -14.33
CA ARG A 132 6.54 8.28 -13.06
C ARG A 132 6.11 6.96 -12.42
N LEU A 133 4.81 6.67 -12.35
CA LEU A 133 4.30 5.41 -11.82
C LEU A 133 4.83 4.21 -12.61
N ARG A 134 4.79 4.27 -13.94
CA ARG A 134 5.28 3.19 -14.81
C ARG A 134 6.76 2.93 -14.60
N GLU A 135 7.55 3.98 -14.45
CA GLU A 135 8.97 3.91 -14.19
C GLU A 135 9.25 3.30 -12.81
N SER A 136 8.58 3.78 -11.78
CA SER A 136 8.67 3.22 -10.41
C SER A 136 8.35 1.73 -10.38
N VAL A 137 7.33 1.29 -11.09
CA VAL A 137 6.98 -0.15 -11.18
C VAL A 137 8.08 -0.94 -11.88
N ARG A 138 8.71 -0.39 -12.93
CA ARG A 138 9.84 -1.05 -13.60
C ARG A 138 11.04 -1.19 -12.66
N LEU A 139 11.39 -0.12 -11.95
CA LEU A 139 12.49 -0.16 -10.97
C LEU A 139 12.22 -1.18 -9.87
N MET A 140 11.05 -1.15 -9.24
CA MET A 140 10.71 -2.10 -8.18
C MET A 140 10.80 -3.55 -8.67
N ARG A 141 10.29 -3.84 -9.86
CA ARG A 141 10.37 -5.18 -10.45
C ARG A 141 11.82 -5.60 -10.72
N ALA A 142 12.66 -4.69 -11.20
CA ALA A 142 14.07 -4.96 -11.42
C ALA A 142 14.79 -5.30 -10.08
N LEU A 143 14.53 -4.51 -9.03
CA LEU A 143 15.10 -4.74 -7.70
C LEU A 143 14.70 -6.10 -7.09
N TRP A 144 13.51 -6.59 -7.39
CA TRP A 144 13.04 -7.89 -6.88
C TRP A 144 13.62 -9.11 -7.60
N THR A 145 14.40 -8.91 -8.68
CA THR A 145 15.08 -10.03 -9.34
C THR A 145 16.28 -10.56 -8.52
N GLY A 146 16.80 -9.74 -7.60
CA GLY A 146 18.02 -10.03 -6.85
C GLY A 146 19.31 -9.73 -7.61
N GLU A 147 19.20 -9.27 -8.86
CA GLU A 147 20.35 -8.87 -9.68
C GLU A 147 20.81 -7.44 -9.36
N ARG A 148 22.04 -7.12 -9.72
CA ARG A 148 22.53 -5.73 -9.65
C ARG A 148 21.75 -4.88 -10.66
N VAL A 149 21.08 -3.84 -10.16
CA VAL A 149 20.30 -2.92 -10.98
C VAL A 149 21.06 -1.61 -11.15
N ASP A 150 21.26 -1.21 -12.39
CA ASP A 150 21.66 0.14 -12.79
C ASP A 150 20.48 0.76 -13.52
N PHE A 151 19.90 1.83 -12.98
CA PHE A 151 18.62 2.38 -13.43
C PHE A 151 18.75 3.88 -13.62
N GLU A 152 18.57 4.31 -14.86
CA GLU A 152 18.46 5.71 -15.24
C GLU A 152 16.98 6.09 -15.38
N GLY A 153 16.53 7.14 -14.63
CA GLY A 153 15.16 7.63 -14.63
C GLY A 153 15.00 9.01 -14.01
#